data_c8dad9439fe252d0df43d3f94e177532
#
_entry.id   c8dad9439fe252d0df43d3f94e177532
#
_cell.length_a   1.000
_cell.length_b   1.000
_cell.length_c   1.000
_cell.angle_alpha   90.00
_cell.angle_beta   90.00
_cell.angle_gamma   90.00
#
_symmetry.space_group_name_H-M   'P 1'
#
loop_
_entity.id
_entity.type
_entity.pdbx_description
1 polymer ?
#
loop_
_entity_poly.entity_id
_entity_poly.type
_entity_poly.pdbx_seq_one_letter_code
_entity_poly.pdbx_strand_id
1 'polypeptide(L)'
;FGQISFQDSTTEIYDEKLCQSVEEEVSAKTILVDPETYFLYNLGKVNNTIVHECVHWDLHRKAFELERLYNKEASRIKCQVAGGVEENSWTATEWMEWQANALAPRIQMPMAMFKTQASKYIKKYRDMLGKDDIIDVIEPVIDELAAFFCVSRLAAKIRMVDAGYEEAIGAFIYVDGRYVTPHKFKKNAIREDQTFTISAEEAAIQSVINRDLGELVKTGAYQYVDAHFVLNHPRYLEQRADGL
;
A
#
# COMPACT_ATOMS: atom_id res chain seq x y z
N PHE A 1 7.50 10.07 -6.80
CA PHE A 1 8.79 9.42 -6.64
C PHE A 1 9.65 10.20 -5.67
N GLY A 2 10.55 9.50 -4.95
CA GLY A 2 11.59 10.09 -4.10
C GLY A 2 12.96 9.64 -4.55
N GLN A 3 13.96 10.35 -4.09
CA GLN A 3 15.35 10.02 -4.35
C GLN A 3 16.24 10.63 -3.30
N ILE A 4 17.19 9.85 -2.76
CA ILE A 4 18.24 10.37 -1.88
C ILE A 4 19.55 10.57 -2.65
N SER A 5 20.22 11.71 -2.41
CA SER A 5 21.57 11.96 -2.88
C SER A 5 22.60 11.42 -1.91
N PHE A 6 23.42 10.47 -2.37
CA PHE A 6 24.50 9.89 -1.56
C PHE A 6 25.77 10.74 -1.56
N GLN A 7 25.89 11.68 -2.47
CA GLN A 7 26.99 12.63 -2.60
C GLN A 7 26.49 13.97 -3.11
N ASP A 8 27.33 14.99 -3.06
CA ASP A 8 27.05 16.25 -3.72
C ASP A 8 26.96 16.01 -5.23
N SER A 9 25.91 16.49 -5.84
CA SER A 9 25.61 16.27 -7.26
C SER A 9 24.75 17.38 -7.80
N THR A 10 24.73 17.54 -9.11
CA THR A 10 23.80 18.42 -9.82
C THR A 10 22.61 17.61 -10.31
N THR A 11 21.41 18.12 -10.15
CA THR A 11 20.19 17.50 -10.64
C THR A 11 19.28 18.55 -11.29
N GLU A 12 18.48 18.09 -12.25
CA GLU A 12 17.45 18.95 -12.84
C GLU A 12 16.25 19.02 -11.90
N ILE A 13 15.89 20.25 -11.52
CA ILE A 13 14.69 20.55 -10.73
C ILE A 13 13.80 21.48 -11.55
N TYR A 14 12.49 21.21 -11.56
CA TYR A 14 11.55 22.07 -12.27
C TYR A 14 11.30 23.33 -11.42
N ASP A 15 11.65 24.50 -11.98
CA ASP A 15 11.35 25.80 -11.41
C ASP A 15 10.01 26.30 -11.94
N GLU A 16 8.99 26.34 -11.06
CA GLU A 16 7.65 26.81 -11.43
C GLU A 16 7.61 28.28 -11.86
N LYS A 17 8.51 29.13 -11.36
CA LYS A 17 8.55 30.55 -11.72
C LYS A 17 9.11 30.76 -13.12
N LEU A 18 10.08 29.96 -13.49
CA LEU A 18 10.72 30.00 -14.80
C LEU A 18 10.02 29.08 -15.82
N CYS A 19 9.09 28.23 -15.35
CA CYS A 19 8.42 27.20 -16.15
C CYS A 19 9.38 26.31 -16.96
N GLN A 20 10.55 26.01 -16.39
CA GLN A 20 11.58 25.19 -17.03
C GLN A 20 12.37 24.39 -16.01
N SER A 21 13.02 23.30 -16.46
CA SER A 21 14.01 22.59 -15.65
C SER A 21 15.29 23.40 -15.55
N VAL A 22 15.79 23.55 -14.34
CA VAL A 22 17.07 24.19 -14.02
C VAL A 22 17.98 23.18 -13.32
N GLU A 23 19.28 23.29 -13.57
CA GLU A 23 20.25 22.50 -12.85
C GLU A 23 20.53 23.15 -11.48
N GLU A 24 20.34 22.38 -10.42
CA GLU A 24 20.65 22.80 -9.04
C GLU A 24 21.64 21.86 -8.38
N GLU A 25 22.53 22.45 -7.58
CA GLU A 25 23.46 21.69 -6.74
C GLU A 25 22.70 21.12 -5.53
N VAL A 26 22.80 19.80 -5.38
CA VAL A 26 22.16 19.06 -4.29
C VAL A 26 23.24 18.41 -3.43
N SER A 27 23.28 18.78 -2.17
CA SER A 27 24.22 18.19 -1.21
C SER A 27 23.90 16.72 -0.90
N ALA A 28 24.93 15.97 -0.50
CA ALA A 28 24.73 14.64 0.05
C ALA A 28 23.73 14.65 1.21
N LYS A 29 22.95 13.57 1.36
CA LYS A 29 21.85 13.41 2.34
C LYS A 29 20.58 14.21 2.05
N THR A 30 20.49 14.88 0.92
CA THR A 30 19.25 15.53 0.50
C THR A 30 18.29 14.50 -0.07
N ILE A 31 17.05 14.52 0.39
CA ILE A 31 15.95 13.73 -0.18
C ILE A 31 15.13 14.65 -1.06
N LEU A 32 15.05 14.33 -2.32
CA LEU A 32 14.16 14.96 -3.29
C LEU A 32 12.84 14.18 -3.32
N VAL A 33 11.73 14.89 -3.24
CA VAL A 33 10.39 14.30 -3.35
C VAL A 33 9.66 15.02 -4.46
N ASP A 34 9.12 14.25 -5.39
CA ASP A 34 8.30 14.76 -6.47
C ASP A 34 7.05 15.45 -5.91
N PRO A 35 6.81 16.74 -6.21
CA PRO A 35 5.65 17.48 -5.72
C PRO A 35 4.33 16.85 -6.15
N GLU A 36 4.26 16.18 -7.29
CA GLU A 36 3.07 15.43 -7.71
C GLU A 36 2.70 14.35 -6.70
N THR A 37 3.66 13.79 -5.97
CA THR A 37 3.39 12.82 -4.91
C THR A 37 2.54 13.42 -3.79
N TYR A 38 2.73 14.70 -3.48
CA TYR A 38 1.92 15.41 -2.50
C TYR A 38 0.54 15.80 -3.05
N PHE A 39 0.51 16.39 -4.25
CA PHE A 39 -0.73 16.91 -4.84
C PHE A 39 -1.67 15.81 -5.33
N LEU A 40 -1.13 14.71 -5.88
CA LEU A 40 -1.95 13.64 -6.46
C LEU A 40 -2.36 12.56 -5.46
N TYR A 41 -1.63 12.41 -4.35
CA TYR A 41 -1.89 11.29 -3.45
C TYR A 41 -2.28 11.72 -2.03
N ASN A 42 -1.33 12.00 -1.16
CA ASN A 42 -1.54 12.52 0.19
C ASN A 42 -0.21 12.59 0.96
N LEU A 43 -0.24 13.25 2.12
CA LEU A 43 0.92 13.36 3.01
C LEU A 43 1.47 11.99 3.44
N GLY A 44 0.62 10.99 3.60
CA GLY A 44 1.06 9.64 3.98
C GLY A 44 1.99 8.99 2.94
N LYS A 45 1.78 9.26 1.65
CA LYS A 45 2.66 8.77 0.59
C LYS A 45 4.00 9.51 0.61
N VAL A 46 3.99 10.83 0.85
CA VAL A 46 5.22 11.63 1.01
C VAL A 46 6.04 11.11 2.18
N ASN A 47 5.42 10.89 3.33
CA ASN A 47 6.10 10.37 4.52
C ASN A 47 6.71 8.98 4.26
N ASN A 48 5.96 8.10 3.59
CA ASN A 48 6.50 6.79 3.23
C ASN A 48 7.70 6.90 2.29
N THR A 49 7.65 7.80 1.31
CA THR A 49 8.76 8.08 0.40
C THR A 49 9.98 8.58 1.18
N ILE A 50 9.83 9.54 2.07
CA ILE A 50 10.94 10.06 2.89
C ILE A 50 11.57 8.94 3.72
N VAL A 51 10.76 8.13 4.40
CA VAL A 51 11.29 7.02 5.22
C VAL A 51 11.95 5.95 4.36
N HIS A 52 11.41 5.65 3.18
CA HIS A 52 12.03 4.76 2.20
C HIS A 52 13.44 5.23 1.81
N GLU A 53 13.61 6.51 1.49
CA GLU A 53 14.91 7.10 1.17
C GLU A 53 15.86 7.11 2.37
N CYS A 54 15.34 7.31 3.59
CA CYS A 54 16.15 7.15 4.81
C CYS A 54 16.69 5.73 4.99
N VAL A 55 15.89 4.70 4.64
CA VAL A 55 16.34 3.30 4.66
C VAL A 55 17.48 3.09 3.66
N HIS A 56 17.37 3.65 2.47
CA HIS A 56 18.48 3.60 1.50
C HIS A 56 19.74 4.23 2.05
N TRP A 57 19.64 5.38 2.70
CA TRP A 57 20.80 6.03 3.32
C TRP A 57 21.43 5.16 4.40
N ASP A 58 20.63 4.60 5.29
CA ASP A 58 21.15 3.87 6.46
C ASP A 58 21.72 2.50 6.07
N LEU A 59 21.00 1.73 5.27
CA LEU A 59 21.34 0.34 4.97
C LEU A 59 22.17 0.18 3.69
N HIS A 60 21.91 1.01 2.66
CA HIS A 60 22.43 0.77 1.32
C HIS A 60 23.59 1.69 0.93
N ARG A 61 23.95 2.68 1.77
CA ARG A 61 25.06 3.59 1.48
C ARG A 61 26.36 2.89 1.13
N LYS A 62 26.69 1.79 1.84
CA LYS A 62 27.91 1.03 1.55
C LYS A 62 27.88 0.35 0.18
N ALA A 63 26.74 -0.15 -0.24
CA ALA A 63 26.58 -0.72 -1.57
C ALA A 63 26.79 0.36 -2.66
N PHE A 64 26.26 1.55 -2.43
CA PHE A 64 26.48 2.70 -3.29
C PHE A 64 27.96 3.12 -3.34
N GLU A 65 28.65 3.17 -2.20
CA GLU A 65 30.08 3.47 -2.12
C GLU A 65 30.92 2.45 -2.89
N LEU A 66 30.54 1.17 -2.85
CA LEU A 66 31.18 0.10 -3.64
C LEU A 66 30.91 0.26 -5.14
N GLU A 67 29.66 0.53 -5.53
CA GLU A 67 29.30 0.78 -6.93
C GLU A 67 30.13 1.89 -7.55
N ARG A 68 30.40 2.95 -6.80
CA ARG A 68 31.24 4.06 -7.22
C ARG A 68 32.69 3.71 -7.50
N LEU A 69 33.22 2.63 -6.94
CA LEU A 69 34.58 2.19 -7.28
C LEU A 69 34.67 1.75 -8.73
N TYR A 70 33.56 1.29 -9.29
CA TYR A 70 33.45 0.84 -10.69
C TYR A 70 32.86 1.90 -11.61
N ASN A 71 31.90 2.68 -11.09
CA ASN A 71 31.22 3.74 -11.81
C ASN A 71 31.29 5.07 -11.04
N LYS A 72 32.30 5.90 -11.38
CA LYS A 72 32.56 7.16 -10.68
C LYS A 72 31.46 8.21 -10.85
N GLU A 73 30.62 8.08 -11.88
CA GLU A 73 29.53 9.02 -12.16
C GLU A 73 28.23 8.64 -11.43
N ALA A 74 28.21 7.50 -10.73
CA ALA A 74 27.06 7.12 -9.96
C ALA A 74 26.84 8.09 -8.79
N SER A 75 25.80 8.91 -8.86
CA SER A 75 25.36 9.82 -7.80
C SER A 75 24.18 9.29 -7.00
N ARG A 76 23.51 8.28 -7.52
CA ARG A 76 22.26 7.71 -7.02
C ARG A 76 22.08 6.26 -7.43
N ILE A 77 21.33 5.51 -6.65
CA ILE A 77 20.83 4.19 -7.05
C ILE A 77 19.55 4.43 -7.85
N LYS A 78 19.56 4.09 -9.13
CA LYS A 78 18.33 4.12 -9.95
C LYS A 78 17.68 2.75 -9.85
N CYS A 79 16.54 2.69 -9.20
CA CYS A 79 15.73 1.49 -9.14
C CYS A 79 14.33 1.73 -9.65
N GLN A 80 13.90 0.87 -10.55
CA GLN A 80 12.50 0.72 -10.89
C GLN A 80 12.13 -0.73 -10.57
N VAL A 81 11.40 -0.95 -9.49
CA VAL A 81 10.80 -2.25 -9.24
C VAL A 81 9.61 -2.41 -10.17
N ALA A 82 9.80 -3.09 -11.28
CA ALA A 82 8.70 -3.61 -12.07
C ALA A 82 8.11 -4.80 -11.29
N GLY A 83 6.88 -4.63 -10.81
CA GLY A 83 6.20 -5.72 -10.10
C GLY A 83 6.09 -6.97 -10.98
N GLY A 84 6.42 -8.13 -10.43
CA GLY A 84 6.18 -9.43 -11.06
C GLY A 84 7.38 -10.29 -11.41
N VAL A 85 8.58 -9.93 -10.99
CA VAL A 85 9.80 -10.77 -11.16
C VAL A 85 9.83 -11.86 -10.08
N GLU A 86 10.16 -13.10 -10.46
CA GLU A 86 10.33 -14.20 -9.51
C GLU A 86 11.53 -13.90 -8.58
N GLU A 87 11.36 -14.15 -7.27
CA GLU A 87 12.35 -13.83 -6.22
C GLU A 87 13.75 -14.41 -6.48
N ASN A 88 13.85 -15.48 -7.22
CA ASN A 88 15.13 -16.17 -7.52
C ASN A 88 15.98 -15.45 -8.60
N SER A 89 15.48 -14.40 -9.24
CA SER A 89 16.16 -13.66 -10.29
C SER A 89 16.46 -12.19 -9.93
N TRP A 90 16.22 -11.78 -8.68
CA TRP A 90 16.39 -10.38 -8.28
C TRP A 90 17.86 -9.97 -8.26
N THR A 91 18.13 -8.82 -8.84
CA THR A 91 19.42 -8.13 -8.75
C THR A 91 19.63 -7.57 -7.33
N ALA A 92 20.87 -7.25 -6.98
CA ALA A 92 21.18 -6.60 -5.71
C ALA A 92 20.37 -5.31 -5.50
N THR A 93 20.10 -4.57 -6.57
CA THR A 93 19.35 -3.33 -6.58
C THR A 93 17.85 -3.57 -6.29
N GLU A 94 17.26 -4.59 -6.90
CA GLU A 94 15.87 -4.98 -6.62
C GLU A 94 15.68 -5.45 -5.18
N TRP A 95 16.68 -6.15 -4.62
CA TRP A 95 16.68 -6.50 -3.21
C TRP A 95 16.74 -5.29 -2.29
N MET A 96 17.56 -4.29 -2.59
CA MET A 96 17.63 -3.03 -1.82
C MET A 96 16.29 -2.30 -1.84
N GLU A 97 15.63 -2.21 -3.00
CA GLU A 97 14.31 -1.62 -3.12
C GLU A 97 13.24 -2.38 -2.33
N TRP A 98 13.26 -3.70 -2.43
CA TRP A 98 12.36 -4.54 -1.65
C TRP A 98 12.54 -4.31 -0.14
N GLN A 99 13.80 -4.24 0.33
CA GLN A 99 14.11 -3.97 1.73
C GLN A 99 13.58 -2.60 2.16
N ALA A 100 13.80 -1.56 1.37
CA ALA A 100 13.32 -0.22 1.67
C ALA A 100 11.78 -0.17 1.71
N ASN A 101 11.11 -0.79 0.74
CA ASN A 101 9.65 -0.89 0.69
C ASN A 101 9.06 -1.71 1.86
N ALA A 102 9.76 -2.74 2.30
CA ALA A 102 9.33 -3.57 3.43
C ALA A 102 9.55 -2.88 4.79
N LEU A 103 10.63 -2.11 4.93
CA LEU A 103 11.02 -1.50 6.21
C LEU A 103 10.34 -0.15 6.45
N ALA A 104 10.17 0.69 5.44
CA ALA A 104 9.57 2.01 5.59
C ALA A 104 8.22 1.99 6.34
N PRO A 105 7.22 1.20 5.97
CA PRO A 105 5.96 1.14 6.71
C PRO A 105 6.13 0.53 8.12
N ARG A 106 7.12 -0.33 8.34
CA ARG A 106 7.39 -0.90 9.67
C ARG A 106 8.02 0.10 10.62
N ILE A 107 8.85 1.00 10.10
CA ILE A 107 9.43 2.13 10.85
C ILE A 107 8.36 3.15 11.19
N GLN A 108 7.50 3.50 10.23
CA GLN A 108 6.39 4.44 10.45
C GLN A 108 5.35 3.91 11.44
N MET A 109 5.08 2.61 11.42
CA MET A 109 4.08 1.94 12.24
C MET A 109 4.71 0.82 13.08
N PRO A 110 5.48 1.15 14.16
CA PRO A 110 6.06 0.13 15.04
C PRO A 110 4.97 -0.76 15.62
N MET A 111 5.15 -2.08 15.55
CA MET A 111 4.10 -3.08 15.83
C MET A 111 3.46 -2.93 17.21
N ALA A 112 4.26 -2.68 18.25
CA ALA A 112 3.75 -2.51 19.61
C ALA A 112 2.82 -1.30 19.72
N MET A 113 3.22 -0.15 19.18
CA MET A 113 2.40 1.06 19.16
C MET A 113 1.16 0.86 18.29
N PHE A 114 1.34 0.23 17.12
CA PHE A 114 0.24 -0.03 16.19
C PHE A 114 -0.86 -0.89 16.85
N LYS A 115 -0.50 -2.01 17.49
CA LYS A 115 -1.46 -2.86 18.23
C LYS A 115 -2.16 -2.12 19.36
N THR A 116 -1.43 -1.27 20.08
CA THR A 116 -2.02 -0.45 21.15
C THR A 116 -3.07 0.51 20.61
N GLN A 117 -2.78 1.24 19.52
CA GLN A 117 -3.73 2.15 18.91
C GLN A 117 -4.90 1.40 18.25
N ALA A 118 -4.63 0.29 17.55
CA ALA A 118 -5.68 -0.55 16.97
C ALA A 118 -6.69 -1.02 18.04
N SER A 119 -6.20 -1.58 19.14
CA SER A 119 -7.07 -2.00 20.26
C SER A 119 -7.89 -0.85 20.86
N LYS A 120 -7.28 0.34 20.98
CA LYS A 120 -7.96 1.54 21.44
C LYS A 120 -9.08 1.97 20.50
N TYR A 121 -8.83 2.02 19.19
CA TYR A 121 -9.82 2.43 18.21
C TYR A 121 -10.91 1.37 18.02
N ILE A 122 -10.58 0.09 18.02
CA ILE A 122 -11.56 -1.01 17.99
C ILE A 122 -12.54 -0.85 19.17
N LYS A 123 -12.02 -0.68 20.40
CA LYS A 123 -12.87 -0.45 21.57
C LYS A 123 -13.74 0.78 21.42
N LYS A 124 -13.15 1.93 21.02
CA LYS A 124 -13.89 3.19 20.78
C LYS A 124 -15.08 2.99 19.86
N TYR A 125 -14.88 2.34 18.71
CA TYR A 125 -15.93 2.18 17.72
C TYR A 125 -16.94 1.10 18.07
N ARG A 126 -16.54 0.03 18.76
CA ARG A 126 -17.46 -0.93 19.34
C ARG A 126 -18.43 -0.26 20.34
N ASP A 127 -17.88 0.49 21.27
CA ASP A 127 -18.68 1.20 22.29
C ASP A 127 -19.59 2.26 21.63
N MET A 128 -19.11 2.96 20.61
CA MET A 128 -19.87 4.01 19.93
C MET A 128 -21.00 3.48 19.03
N LEU A 129 -20.76 2.36 18.33
CA LEU A 129 -21.71 1.78 17.38
C LEU A 129 -22.56 0.66 17.97
N GLY A 130 -22.29 0.24 19.22
CA GLY A 130 -22.98 -0.88 19.86
C GLY A 130 -22.75 -2.20 19.15
N LYS A 131 -21.54 -2.38 18.59
CA LYS A 131 -21.15 -3.57 17.83
C LYS A 131 -20.09 -4.37 18.57
N ASP A 132 -20.18 -5.69 18.51
CA ASP A 132 -19.23 -6.59 19.19
C ASP A 132 -18.15 -7.13 18.24
N ASP A 133 -18.45 -7.27 16.96
CA ASP A 133 -17.52 -7.81 15.98
C ASP A 133 -16.56 -6.77 15.45
N ILE A 134 -15.30 -7.19 15.21
CA ILE A 134 -14.26 -6.31 14.65
C ILE A 134 -14.61 -5.92 13.23
N ILE A 135 -15.20 -6.84 12.46
CA ILE A 135 -15.54 -6.60 11.05
C ILE A 135 -16.48 -5.40 10.88
N ASP A 136 -17.39 -5.18 11.84
CA ASP A 136 -18.36 -4.08 11.80
C ASP A 136 -17.73 -2.70 12.03
N VAL A 137 -16.53 -2.67 12.60
CA VAL A 137 -15.82 -1.44 12.97
C VAL A 137 -14.49 -1.28 12.27
N ILE A 138 -14.10 -2.23 11.41
CA ILE A 138 -12.76 -2.27 10.81
C ILE A 138 -12.47 -1.04 9.93
N GLU A 139 -13.47 -0.57 9.19
CA GLU A 139 -13.34 0.55 8.26
C GLU A 139 -12.92 1.84 8.98
N PRO A 140 -13.69 2.35 9.97
CA PRO A 140 -13.31 3.55 10.70
C PRO A 140 -12.04 3.36 11.54
N VAL A 141 -11.74 2.14 11.99
CA VAL A 141 -10.48 1.85 12.70
C VAL A 141 -9.27 2.03 11.79
N ILE A 142 -9.34 1.55 10.54
CA ILE A 142 -8.28 1.74 9.55
C ILE A 142 -8.08 3.23 9.26
N ASP A 143 -9.16 4.01 9.12
CA ASP A 143 -9.09 5.45 8.90
C ASP A 143 -8.38 6.19 10.03
N GLU A 144 -8.74 5.89 11.28
CA GLU A 144 -8.10 6.49 12.46
C GLU A 144 -6.62 6.11 12.57
N LEU A 145 -6.28 4.86 12.26
CA LEU A 145 -4.88 4.40 12.24
C LEU A 145 -4.08 5.10 11.14
N ALA A 146 -4.65 5.23 9.94
CA ALA A 146 -4.02 5.93 8.84
C ALA A 146 -3.75 7.39 9.19
N ALA A 147 -4.74 8.06 9.79
CA ALA A 147 -4.60 9.45 10.26
C ALA A 147 -3.58 9.56 11.39
N PHE A 148 -3.62 8.68 12.40
CA PHE A 148 -2.72 8.73 13.55
C PHE A 148 -1.25 8.54 13.16
N PHE A 149 -0.95 7.60 12.27
CA PHE A 149 0.41 7.33 11.80
C PHE A 149 0.82 8.19 10.60
N CYS A 150 -0.06 9.05 10.10
CA CYS A 150 0.15 9.84 8.88
C CYS A 150 0.62 8.96 7.70
N VAL A 151 -0.09 7.85 7.48
CA VAL A 151 0.16 6.89 6.39
C VAL A 151 -1.05 6.78 5.47
N SER A 152 -0.90 6.13 4.33
CA SER A 152 -2.05 5.81 3.49
C SER A 152 -2.97 4.79 4.15
N ARG A 153 -4.26 4.83 3.84
CA ARG A 153 -5.24 3.83 4.27
C ARG A 153 -4.80 2.40 3.91
N LEU A 154 -4.23 2.23 2.71
CA LEU A 154 -3.69 0.94 2.27
C LEU A 154 -2.55 0.46 3.19
N ALA A 155 -1.62 1.33 3.55
CA ALA A 155 -0.53 0.97 4.45
C ALA A 155 -1.05 0.58 5.85
N ALA A 156 -2.03 1.30 6.38
CA ALA A 156 -2.67 0.97 7.65
C ALA A 156 -3.42 -0.38 7.57
N LYS A 157 -4.15 -0.65 6.48
CA LYS A 157 -4.81 -1.94 6.24
C LYS A 157 -3.82 -3.10 6.22
N ILE A 158 -2.74 -2.99 5.43
CA ILE A 158 -1.70 -4.03 5.37
C ILE A 158 -1.12 -4.26 6.78
N ARG A 159 -0.89 -3.18 7.53
CA ARG A 159 -0.34 -3.28 8.87
C ARG A 159 -1.31 -3.92 9.88
N MET A 160 -2.63 -3.73 9.70
CA MET A 160 -3.67 -4.44 10.47
C MET A 160 -3.57 -5.96 10.24
N VAL A 161 -3.46 -6.38 8.98
CA VAL A 161 -3.28 -7.80 8.63
C VAL A 161 -1.98 -8.35 9.22
N ASP A 162 -0.86 -7.64 9.11
CA ASP A 162 0.42 -7.99 9.74
C ASP A 162 0.29 -8.11 11.27
N ALA A 163 -0.57 -7.32 11.88
CA ALA A 163 -0.83 -7.33 13.33
C ALA A 163 -1.73 -8.49 13.76
N GLY A 164 -2.29 -9.25 12.84
CA GLY A 164 -3.14 -10.41 13.08
C GLY A 164 -4.65 -10.12 13.04
N TYR A 165 -5.07 -8.95 12.54
CA TYR A 165 -6.47 -8.60 12.32
C TYR A 165 -6.86 -8.99 10.89
N GLU A 166 -7.22 -10.25 10.67
CA GLU A 166 -7.55 -10.79 9.35
C GLU A 166 -8.80 -10.15 8.74
N GLU A 167 -9.69 -9.62 9.57
CA GLU A 167 -10.89 -8.87 9.16
C GLU A 167 -10.55 -7.66 8.27
N ALA A 168 -9.35 -7.11 8.41
CA ALA A 168 -8.88 -6.03 7.56
C ALA A 168 -8.64 -6.43 6.10
N ILE A 169 -8.55 -7.72 5.77
CA ILE A 169 -8.33 -8.19 4.39
C ILE A 169 -9.45 -7.70 3.48
N GLY A 170 -10.70 -7.78 3.94
CA GLY A 170 -11.89 -7.34 3.22
C GLY A 170 -12.13 -5.83 3.21
N ALA A 171 -11.39 -5.05 4.00
CA ALA A 171 -11.62 -3.61 4.10
C ALA A 171 -11.39 -2.87 2.78
N PHE A 172 -12.27 -1.90 2.49
CA PHE A 172 -12.19 -1.09 1.28
C PHE A 172 -10.97 -0.18 1.27
N ILE A 173 -10.42 0.03 0.09
CA ILE A 173 -9.37 1.00 -0.12
C ILE A 173 -9.88 2.06 -1.08
N TYR A 174 -10.04 3.26 -0.55
CA TYR A 174 -10.31 4.44 -1.35
C TYR A 174 -9.04 5.29 -1.43
N VAL A 175 -8.67 5.65 -2.64
CA VAL A 175 -7.67 6.69 -2.88
C VAL A 175 -8.39 7.78 -3.66
N ASP A 176 -8.46 8.97 -3.10
CA ASP A 176 -9.07 10.17 -3.71
C ASP A 176 -10.52 9.94 -4.18
N GLY A 177 -11.33 9.24 -3.37
CA GLY A 177 -12.73 8.96 -3.68
C GLY A 177 -12.94 7.93 -4.78
N ARG A 178 -11.90 7.21 -5.17
CA ARG A 178 -11.97 6.12 -6.16
C ARG A 178 -11.56 4.80 -5.53
N TYR A 179 -12.20 3.72 -5.96
CA TYR A 179 -11.72 2.38 -5.66
C TYR A 179 -10.33 2.18 -6.29
N VAL A 180 -9.37 1.78 -5.46
CA VAL A 180 -8.11 1.28 -6.00
C VAL A 180 -8.35 -0.14 -6.47
N THR A 181 -8.07 -0.39 -7.73
CA THR A 181 -8.07 -1.74 -8.29
C THR A 181 -7.19 -2.62 -7.41
N PRO A 182 -7.69 -3.72 -6.87
CA PRO A 182 -6.89 -4.60 -6.03
C PRO A 182 -5.67 -5.06 -6.80
N HIS A 183 -4.54 -5.12 -6.14
CA HIS A 183 -3.34 -5.72 -6.72
C HIS A 183 -3.67 -7.15 -7.17
N LYS A 184 -3.15 -7.56 -8.32
CA LYS A 184 -3.26 -8.96 -8.74
C LYS A 184 -2.57 -9.82 -7.68
N PHE A 185 -3.33 -10.68 -7.05
CA PHE A 185 -2.77 -11.64 -6.11
C PHE A 185 -1.91 -12.66 -6.86
N LYS A 186 -0.79 -13.05 -6.27
CA LYS A 186 -0.02 -14.22 -6.75
C LYS A 186 -0.92 -15.46 -6.64
N LYS A 187 -0.69 -16.44 -7.50
CA LYS A 187 -1.37 -17.74 -7.40
C LYS A 187 -1.20 -18.28 -5.97
N ASN A 188 -2.29 -18.69 -5.34
CA ASN A 188 -2.37 -19.16 -3.95
C ASN A 188 -2.02 -18.10 -2.86
N ALA A 189 -2.04 -16.80 -3.17
CA ALA A 189 -1.83 -15.76 -2.17
C ALA A 189 -3.06 -15.53 -1.27
N ILE A 190 -4.24 -15.96 -1.71
CA ILE A 190 -5.50 -15.89 -0.95
C ILE A 190 -5.90 -17.30 -0.57
N ARG A 191 -6.23 -17.51 0.71
CA ARG A 191 -6.78 -18.78 1.21
C ARG A 191 -8.26 -18.91 0.81
N GLU A 192 -8.81 -20.12 0.89
CA GLU A 192 -10.21 -20.40 0.52
C GLU A 192 -11.25 -19.58 1.30
N ASP A 193 -10.90 -19.16 2.53
CA ASP A 193 -11.75 -18.34 3.41
C ASP A 193 -11.52 -16.84 3.26
N GLN A 194 -10.70 -16.41 2.32
CA GLN A 194 -10.35 -14.99 2.09
C GLN A 194 -10.93 -14.49 0.77
N THR A 195 -11.20 -13.20 0.70
CA THR A 195 -11.63 -12.50 -0.50
C THR A 195 -10.84 -11.19 -0.68
N PHE A 196 -11.09 -10.48 -1.75
CA PHE A 196 -10.45 -9.21 -2.08
C PHE A 196 -11.47 -8.20 -2.56
N THR A 197 -11.14 -6.93 -2.40
CA THR A 197 -11.97 -5.82 -2.87
C THR A 197 -11.85 -5.66 -4.38
N ILE A 198 -12.99 -5.58 -5.07
CA ILE A 198 -13.09 -5.39 -6.52
C ILE A 198 -14.23 -4.41 -6.82
N SER A 199 -14.03 -3.47 -7.75
CA SER A 199 -15.10 -2.53 -8.13
C SER A 199 -16.26 -3.25 -8.83
N ALA A 200 -17.46 -2.65 -8.82
CA ALA A 200 -18.62 -3.23 -9.51
C ALA A 200 -18.40 -3.36 -11.02
N GLU A 201 -17.73 -2.39 -11.63
CA GLU A 201 -17.37 -2.44 -13.05
C GLU A 201 -16.42 -3.60 -13.36
N GLU A 202 -15.34 -3.72 -12.61
CA GLU A 202 -14.37 -4.80 -12.78
C GLU A 202 -15.00 -6.17 -12.45
N ALA A 203 -15.85 -6.23 -11.43
CA ALA A 203 -16.58 -7.46 -11.08
C ALA A 203 -17.50 -7.93 -12.23
N ALA A 204 -18.19 -6.99 -12.89
CA ALA A 204 -19.01 -7.29 -14.06
C ALA A 204 -18.15 -7.79 -15.23
N ILE A 205 -17.04 -7.12 -15.50
CA ILE A 205 -16.08 -7.50 -16.55
C ILE A 205 -15.52 -8.91 -16.27
N GLN A 206 -15.05 -9.17 -15.04
CA GLN A 206 -14.49 -10.45 -14.65
C GLN A 206 -15.54 -11.59 -14.71
N SER A 207 -16.79 -11.30 -14.35
CA SER A 207 -17.88 -12.28 -14.45
C SER A 207 -18.19 -12.69 -15.89
N VAL A 208 -17.84 -11.85 -16.87
CA VAL A 208 -18.01 -12.14 -18.31
C VAL A 208 -16.78 -12.83 -18.90
N ILE A 209 -15.58 -12.33 -18.57
CA ILE A 209 -14.32 -12.81 -19.16
C ILE A 209 -13.87 -14.13 -18.51
N ASN A 210 -13.99 -14.24 -17.20
CA ASN A 210 -13.64 -15.44 -16.45
C ASN A 210 -14.84 -16.38 -16.41
N ARG A 211 -14.80 -17.40 -17.26
CA ARG A 211 -15.90 -18.36 -17.40
C ARG A 211 -16.25 -19.07 -16.10
N ASP A 212 -15.25 -19.48 -15.32
CA ASP A 212 -15.46 -20.22 -14.07
C ASP A 212 -16.12 -19.33 -13.01
N LEU A 213 -15.67 -18.09 -12.88
CA LEU A 213 -16.32 -17.11 -12.02
C LEU A 213 -17.75 -16.79 -12.49
N GLY A 214 -17.94 -16.63 -13.80
CA GLY A 214 -19.25 -16.38 -14.38
C GLY A 214 -20.25 -17.50 -14.11
N GLU A 215 -19.82 -18.75 -14.14
CA GLU A 215 -20.68 -19.91 -13.77
C GLU A 215 -21.01 -19.92 -12.28
N LEU A 216 -20.04 -19.64 -11.39
CA LEU A 216 -20.25 -19.56 -9.95
C LEU A 216 -21.21 -18.42 -9.55
N VAL A 217 -21.13 -17.28 -10.22
CA VAL A 217 -22.05 -16.16 -10.00
C VAL A 217 -23.46 -16.51 -10.55
N LYS A 218 -23.56 -17.08 -11.75
CA LYS A 218 -24.84 -17.47 -12.36
C LYS A 218 -25.58 -18.56 -11.56
N THR A 219 -24.86 -19.48 -10.97
CA THR A 219 -25.44 -20.51 -10.10
C THR A 219 -25.83 -20.01 -8.74
N GLY A 220 -25.48 -18.75 -8.41
CA GLY A 220 -25.72 -18.17 -7.10
C GLY A 220 -24.81 -18.71 -6.00
N ALA A 221 -23.75 -19.46 -6.35
CA ALA A 221 -22.78 -19.94 -5.38
C ALA A 221 -21.96 -18.79 -4.76
N TYR A 222 -21.70 -17.75 -5.55
CA TYR A 222 -21.09 -16.50 -5.09
C TYR A 222 -21.98 -15.32 -5.45
N GLN A 223 -22.00 -14.32 -4.57
CA GLN A 223 -22.67 -13.05 -4.79
C GLN A 223 -21.66 -11.90 -4.69
N TYR A 224 -21.91 -10.86 -5.46
CA TYR A 224 -21.15 -9.61 -5.34
C TYR A 224 -21.87 -8.69 -4.34
N VAL A 225 -21.24 -8.50 -3.18
CA VAL A 225 -21.80 -7.70 -2.09
C VAL A 225 -20.68 -6.83 -1.53
N ASP A 226 -20.95 -5.55 -1.32
CA ASP A 226 -20.02 -4.59 -0.71
C ASP A 226 -18.59 -4.64 -1.29
N ALA A 227 -18.53 -4.63 -2.63
CA ALA A 227 -17.29 -4.69 -3.41
C ALA A 227 -16.47 -5.99 -3.25
N HIS A 228 -17.10 -7.10 -2.89
CA HIS A 228 -16.48 -8.43 -2.78
C HIS A 228 -17.32 -9.50 -3.45
N PHE A 229 -16.66 -10.53 -4.00
CA PHE A 229 -17.33 -11.79 -4.28
C PHE A 229 -17.35 -12.63 -3.01
N VAL A 230 -18.53 -12.89 -2.49
CA VAL A 230 -18.74 -13.61 -1.23
C VAL A 230 -19.48 -14.89 -1.50
N LEU A 231 -19.07 -15.98 -0.83
CA LEU A 231 -19.79 -17.24 -0.88
C LEU A 231 -21.21 -17.04 -0.34
N ASN A 232 -22.21 -17.45 -1.10
CA ASN A 232 -23.62 -17.34 -0.73
C ASN A 232 -23.97 -18.33 0.39
N HIS A 233 -23.57 -18.02 1.60
CA HIS A 233 -23.79 -18.86 2.77
C HIS A 233 -24.13 -17.99 3.98
N PRO A 234 -25.07 -18.41 4.86
CA PRO A 234 -25.51 -17.62 6.04
C PRO A 234 -24.39 -17.24 7.02
N ARG A 235 -23.24 -17.89 6.94
CA ARG A 235 -22.06 -17.52 7.74
C ARG A 235 -21.44 -16.18 7.28
N TYR A 236 -21.60 -15.81 6.00
CA TYR A 236 -20.91 -14.69 5.38
C TYR A 236 -21.88 -13.62 4.89
N LEU A 237 -23.14 -13.96 4.68
CA LEU A 237 -24.17 -13.06 4.18
C LEU A 237 -25.39 -13.10 5.08
N GLU A 238 -25.84 -11.94 5.50
CA GLU A 238 -27.10 -11.73 6.21
C GLU A 238 -28.12 -11.15 5.22
N GLN A 239 -29.24 -11.85 5.06
CA GLN A 239 -30.33 -11.36 4.24
C GLN A 239 -31.12 -10.31 5.02
N ARG A 240 -31.07 -9.06 4.60
CA ARG A 240 -31.88 -8.00 5.20
C ARG A 240 -33.35 -8.14 4.78
N ALA A 241 -34.26 -7.75 5.68
CA ALA A 241 -35.70 -7.85 5.46
C ALA A 241 -36.22 -6.93 4.32
N ASP A 242 -35.42 -5.95 3.90
CA ASP A 242 -35.68 -4.98 2.82
C ASP A 242 -35.23 -5.46 1.44
N GLY A 243 -34.63 -6.65 1.36
CA GLY A 243 -34.29 -7.28 0.08
C GLY A 243 -33.12 -6.67 -0.68
N LEU A 244 -32.30 -5.81 -0.03
CA LEU A 244 -31.08 -5.21 -0.55
C LEU A 244 -29.85 -5.82 0.11
#